data_43b89b2d5e24d8f91f940dafa5f7803f
#
_entry.id   43b89b2d5e24d8f91f940dafa5f7803f
#
_cell.length_a   1.000
_cell.length_b   1.000
_cell.length_c   1.000
_cell.angle_alpha   90.00
_cell.angle_beta   90.00
_cell.angle_gamma   90.00
#
_symmetry.space_group_name_H-M   'P 1'
#
loop_
_entity.id
_entity.type
_entity.pdbx_description
1 polymer ?
#
loop_
_entity_poly.entity_id
_entity_poly.type
_entity_poly.pdbx_seq_one_letter_code
_entity_poly.pdbx_strand_id
1 'polypeptide(L)'
;MRKIVLIITFVLTLTTHIFAQSSMVQKAGKTVFSLTTFKPDGTILATSHGVFCGDEGEAISSFTPFIGAKSAVIIDASGRKSEVESIIGANEIYDICRFKVTNAVSPITVAEKEATGKVFAVSYSTKRPSAKALTVKTSEKFLDKYNYYVFNEEISDEFEGCPIVNESGMLIGLVQRSKASYDIISTDSRYYSQLATTGLSSHDQVFRKTGIRATLPKDHDQARLMLMMINAGTDSLNAVNSIKDYQKIYPTDIDSYSAMARFQLSRGNIESATMAMEDAIKNLPNKDEAYSEYAKQIYGVATVLPDSIENKWTFDLAEEQI
;
A
#
# COMPACT_ATOMS: atom_id res chain seq x y z
N MET A 1 34.09 46.64 20.36
CA MET A 1 34.47 45.36 19.74
C MET A 1 33.67 44.17 20.32
N ARG A 2 33.62 43.93 21.65
CA ARG A 2 32.89 42.79 22.24
C ARG A 2 31.40 42.72 21.88
N LYS A 3 30.67 43.86 21.82
CA LYS A 3 29.25 43.93 21.47
C LYS A 3 28.99 43.66 19.97
N ILE A 4 29.90 44.06 19.09
CA ILE A 4 29.79 43.84 17.64
C ILE A 4 30.04 42.35 17.31
N VAL A 5 31.01 41.72 18.00
CA VAL A 5 31.28 40.28 17.84
C VAL A 5 30.07 39.45 18.30
N LEU A 6 29.41 39.81 19.39
CA LEU A 6 28.21 39.15 19.91
C LEU A 6 27.03 39.28 18.95
N ILE A 7 26.83 40.43 18.31
CA ILE A 7 25.77 40.65 17.33
C ILE A 7 26.04 39.85 16.05
N ILE A 8 27.29 39.82 15.58
CA ILE A 8 27.69 39.04 14.38
C ILE A 8 27.52 37.53 14.66
N THR A 9 27.89 37.04 15.83
CA THR A 9 27.70 35.62 16.20
C THR A 9 26.21 35.26 16.30
N PHE A 10 25.38 36.13 16.85
CA PHE A 10 23.93 35.92 16.95
C PHE A 10 23.25 35.93 15.56
N VAL A 11 23.65 36.82 14.65
CA VAL A 11 23.16 36.88 13.28
C VAL A 11 23.59 35.64 12.47
N LEU A 12 24.84 35.17 12.63
CA LEU A 12 25.32 33.94 11.98
C LEU A 12 24.56 32.70 12.47
N THR A 13 24.28 32.59 13.76
CA THR A 13 23.49 31.45 14.29
C THR A 13 22.05 31.46 13.78
N LEU A 14 21.40 32.63 13.72
CA LEU A 14 20.06 32.76 13.17
C LEU A 14 20.00 32.39 11.69
N THR A 15 20.98 32.80 10.88
CA THR A 15 21.00 32.47 9.45
C THR A 15 21.23 30.98 9.20
N THR A 16 22.08 30.31 9.98
CA THR A 16 22.30 28.87 9.85
C THR A 16 21.06 28.06 10.19
N HIS A 17 20.27 28.43 11.19
CA HIS A 17 19.01 27.79 11.52
C HIS A 17 17.94 27.94 10.42
N ILE A 18 17.82 29.13 9.83
CA ILE A 18 16.89 29.39 8.73
C ILE A 18 17.25 28.56 7.48
N PHE A 19 18.52 28.47 7.13
CA PHE A 19 19.00 27.67 5.99
C PHE A 19 18.80 26.17 6.24
N ALA A 20 19.08 25.65 7.43
CA ALA A 20 18.89 24.25 7.77
C ALA A 20 17.42 23.85 7.73
N GLN A 21 16.52 24.66 8.30
CA GLN A 21 15.08 24.42 8.24
C GLN A 21 14.55 24.45 6.81
N SER A 22 14.99 25.40 5.96
CA SER A 22 14.60 25.46 4.54
C SER A 22 15.05 24.22 3.79
N SER A 23 16.26 23.73 4.01
CA SER A 23 16.81 22.52 3.37
C SER A 23 16.04 21.25 3.79
N MET A 24 15.74 21.11 5.08
CA MET A 24 14.95 20.00 5.62
C MET A 24 13.55 19.96 5.01
N VAL A 25 12.84 21.10 4.98
CA VAL A 25 11.49 21.24 4.41
C VAL A 25 11.50 20.88 2.93
N GLN A 26 12.49 21.36 2.17
CA GLN A 26 12.62 21.04 0.74
C GLN A 26 12.86 19.54 0.50
N LYS A 27 13.71 18.91 1.33
CA LYS A 27 13.98 17.47 1.24
C LYS A 27 12.74 16.64 1.56
N ALA A 28 12.07 16.93 2.68
CA ALA A 28 10.85 16.25 3.08
C ALA A 28 9.70 16.47 2.06
N GLY A 29 9.55 17.69 1.57
CA GLY A 29 8.50 18.02 0.59
C GLY A 29 8.60 17.25 -0.73
N LYS A 30 9.80 16.80 -1.12
CA LYS A 30 9.97 15.95 -2.31
C LYS A 30 9.37 14.56 -2.17
N THR A 31 9.13 14.11 -0.95
CA THR A 31 8.54 12.80 -0.66
C THR A 31 7.03 12.85 -0.49
N VAL A 32 6.44 14.05 -0.46
CA VAL A 32 4.99 14.26 -0.29
C VAL A 32 4.28 14.14 -1.63
N PHE A 33 3.10 13.57 -1.63
CA PHE A 33 2.22 13.50 -2.80
C PHE A 33 0.79 13.91 -2.44
N SER A 34 0.05 14.32 -3.47
CA SER A 34 -1.41 14.43 -3.40
C SER A 34 -2.03 13.10 -3.80
N LEU A 35 -3.01 12.62 -3.05
CA LEU A 35 -3.77 11.39 -3.27
C LEU A 35 -5.19 11.74 -3.71
N THR A 36 -5.67 11.08 -4.75
CA THR A 36 -7.08 11.13 -5.18
C THR A 36 -7.60 9.72 -5.32
N THR A 37 -8.72 9.41 -4.66
CA THR A 37 -9.41 8.13 -4.75
C THR A 37 -10.69 8.25 -5.56
N PHE A 38 -11.11 7.17 -6.21
CA PHE A 38 -12.24 7.14 -7.14
C PHE A 38 -13.21 6.03 -6.78
N LYS A 39 -14.51 6.34 -6.94
CA LYS A 39 -15.60 5.37 -6.84
C LYS A 39 -15.60 4.38 -8.02
N PRO A 40 -16.41 3.30 -7.98
CA PRO A 40 -16.58 2.39 -9.11
C PRO A 40 -17.05 3.04 -10.41
N ASP A 41 -17.79 4.13 -10.35
CA ASP A 41 -18.26 4.91 -11.50
C ASP A 41 -17.20 5.89 -12.07
N GLY A 42 -16.00 5.91 -11.48
CA GLY A 42 -14.89 6.77 -11.89
C GLY A 42 -14.96 8.20 -11.35
N THR A 43 -15.99 8.56 -10.58
CA THR A 43 -16.06 9.89 -9.93
C THR A 43 -15.11 9.97 -8.73
N ILE A 44 -14.64 11.18 -8.42
CA ILE A 44 -13.78 11.40 -7.25
C ILE A 44 -14.55 11.04 -5.98
N LEU A 45 -13.93 10.21 -5.15
CA LEU A 45 -14.43 9.86 -3.83
C LEU A 45 -13.87 10.79 -2.75
N ALA A 46 -12.54 10.94 -2.72
CA ALA A 46 -11.85 11.78 -1.75
C ALA A 46 -10.50 12.25 -2.28
N THR A 47 -9.98 13.31 -1.67
CA THR A 47 -8.60 13.79 -1.84
C THR A 47 -7.92 13.87 -0.49
N SER A 48 -6.61 13.62 -0.45
CA SER A 48 -5.78 13.68 0.75
C SER A 48 -4.32 13.87 0.32
N HIS A 49 -3.41 13.72 1.26
CA HIS A 49 -1.97 13.67 1.01
C HIS A 49 -1.37 12.42 1.65
N GLY A 50 -0.12 12.18 1.34
CA GLY A 50 0.66 11.11 1.93
C GLY A 50 2.13 11.29 1.63
N VAL A 51 2.94 10.31 2.02
CA VAL A 51 4.39 10.37 1.89
C VAL A 51 4.96 9.01 1.47
N PHE A 52 5.97 9.03 0.61
CA PHE A 52 6.77 7.84 0.31
C PHE A 52 7.67 7.53 1.50
N CYS A 53 7.61 6.31 2.02
CA CYS A 53 8.29 5.93 3.28
C CYS A 53 8.94 4.55 3.26
N GLY A 54 8.93 3.87 2.14
CA GLY A 54 9.53 2.54 1.98
C GLY A 54 10.13 2.36 0.60
N ASP A 55 10.73 1.21 0.38
CA ASP A 55 11.34 0.87 -0.89
C ASP A 55 10.29 0.54 -1.96
N GLU A 56 10.70 0.53 -3.23
CA GLU A 56 9.88 0.08 -4.37
C GLU A 56 8.51 0.77 -4.51
N GLY A 57 8.39 2.04 -4.15
CA GLY A 57 7.14 2.79 -4.26
C GLY A 57 6.17 2.58 -3.09
N GLU A 58 6.64 2.06 -1.97
CA GLU A 58 5.83 2.00 -0.75
C GLU A 58 5.55 3.40 -0.21
N ALA A 59 4.31 3.61 0.19
CA ALA A 59 3.80 4.90 0.63
C ALA A 59 2.76 4.74 1.74
N ILE A 60 2.53 5.82 2.47
CA ILE A 60 1.48 5.89 3.50
C ILE A 60 0.61 7.12 3.31
N SER A 61 -0.65 6.97 3.72
CA SER A 61 -1.65 8.03 3.84
C SER A 61 -2.67 7.65 4.92
N SER A 62 -3.65 8.50 5.19
CA SER A 62 -4.83 8.11 5.95
C SER A 62 -5.60 7.00 5.24
N PHE A 63 -6.27 6.12 5.99
CA PHE A 63 -7.08 5.03 5.42
C PHE A 63 -8.47 5.51 4.99
N THR A 64 -9.04 6.49 5.68
CA THR A 64 -10.38 7.03 5.39
C THR A 64 -10.62 7.32 3.90
N PRO A 65 -9.70 7.92 3.12
CA PRO A 65 -9.90 8.14 1.67
C PRO A 65 -10.05 6.86 0.84
N PHE A 66 -9.58 5.71 1.33
CA PHE A 66 -9.64 4.44 0.62
C PHE A 66 -10.95 3.67 0.85
N ILE A 67 -11.76 4.06 1.85
CA ILE A 67 -13.03 3.40 2.17
C ILE A 67 -14.04 3.67 1.05
N GLY A 68 -14.45 2.60 0.35
CA GLY A 68 -15.32 2.68 -0.83
C GLY A 68 -14.60 3.02 -2.14
N ALA A 69 -13.28 3.20 -2.12
CA ALA A 69 -12.52 3.46 -3.34
C ALA A 69 -12.39 2.20 -4.20
N LYS A 70 -12.59 2.34 -5.52
CA LYS A 70 -12.29 1.30 -6.52
C LYS A 70 -10.84 1.42 -7.03
N SER A 71 -10.33 2.64 -7.11
CA SER A 71 -8.97 2.94 -7.53
C SER A 71 -8.46 4.22 -6.89
N ALA A 72 -7.16 4.44 -6.96
CA ALA A 72 -6.53 5.66 -6.49
C ALA A 72 -5.32 6.03 -7.34
N VAL A 73 -5.02 7.32 -7.39
CA VAL A 73 -3.83 7.87 -8.03
C VAL A 73 -3.14 8.84 -7.10
N ILE A 74 -1.85 8.98 -7.25
CA ILE A 74 -1.07 10.02 -6.59
C ILE A 74 -0.44 10.95 -7.63
N ILE A 75 -0.18 12.18 -7.21
CA ILE A 75 0.65 13.14 -7.97
C ILE A 75 1.81 13.52 -7.05
N ASP A 76 3.04 13.18 -7.44
CA ASP A 76 4.23 13.46 -6.64
C ASP A 76 4.64 14.94 -6.71
N ALA A 77 5.64 15.34 -5.94
CA ALA A 77 6.15 16.71 -5.90
C ALA A 77 6.76 17.18 -7.24
N SER A 78 7.04 16.28 -8.17
CA SER A 78 7.47 16.63 -9.53
C SER A 78 6.30 16.82 -10.51
N GLY A 79 5.07 16.57 -10.06
CA GLY A 79 3.85 16.58 -10.89
C GLY A 79 3.60 15.29 -11.66
N ARG A 80 4.36 14.22 -11.41
CA ARG A 80 4.18 12.93 -12.07
C ARG A 80 3.04 12.17 -11.42
N LYS A 81 2.12 11.67 -12.26
CA LYS A 81 1.02 10.82 -11.85
C LYS A 81 1.47 9.35 -11.75
N SER A 82 1.02 8.66 -10.71
CA SER A 82 1.21 7.22 -10.52
C SER A 82 -0.06 6.58 -9.98
N GLU A 83 -0.31 5.33 -10.34
CA GLU A 83 -1.47 4.57 -9.83
C GLU A 83 -1.11 3.87 -8.52
N VAL A 84 -2.09 3.73 -7.63
CA VAL A 84 -2.00 2.85 -6.47
C VAL A 84 -2.27 1.43 -6.94
N GLU A 85 -1.25 0.58 -6.86
CA GLU A 85 -1.31 -0.81 -7.32
C GLU A 85 -2.05 -1.72 -6.35
N SER A 86 -1.74 -1.57 -5.07
CA SER A 86 -2.22 -2.49 -4.03
C SER A 86 -2.04 -1.92 -2.63
N ILE A 87 -2.84 -2.41 -1.68
CA ILE A 87 -2.76 -2.10 -0.26
C ILE A 87 -1.86 -3.14 0.43
N ILE A 88 -0.82 -2.68 1.12
CA ILE A 88 0.09 -3.51 1.91
C ILE A 88 -0.51 -3.79 3.28
N GLY A 89 -1.20 -2.82 3.85
CA GLY A 89 -1.87 -2.96 5.13
C GLY A 89 -2.59 -1.68 5.54
N ALA A 90 -3.61 -1.80 6.35
CA ALA A 90 -4.36 -0.65 6.86
C ALA A 90 -4.85 -0.89 8.28
N ASN A 91 -5.08 0.19 9.00
CA ASN A 91 -5.70 0.17 10.31
C ASN A 91 -6.71 1.32 10.40
N GLU A 92 -7.98 0.97 10.63
CA GLU A 92 -9.08 1.93 10.67
C GLU A 92 -9.10 2.75 11.97
N ILE A 93 -8.68 2.16 13.09
CA ILE A 93 -8.68 2.84 14.40
C ILE A 93 -7.67 3.98 14.40
N TYR A 94 -6.48 3.73 13.84
CA TYR A 94 -5.39 4.72 13.75
C TYR A 94 -5.43 5.50 12.43
N ASP A 95 -6.42 5.24 11.57
CA ASP A 95 -6.61 5.86 10.26
C ASP A 95 -5.32 5.92 9.44
N ILE A 96 -4.70 4.78 9.22
CA ILE A 96 -3.45 4.68 8.47
C ILE A 96 -3.53 3.57 7.43
N CYS A 97 -3.00 3.84 6.24
CA CYS A 97 -2.91 2.92 5.12
C CYS A 97 -1.49 2.92 4.55
N ARG A 98 -0.90 1.74 4.41
CA ARG A 98 0.34 1.49 3.69
C ARG A 98 0.01 0.81 2.37
N PHE A 99 0.54 1.34 1.28
CA PHE A 99 0.22 0.88 -0.07
C PHE A 99 1.41 1.00 -1.01
N LYS A 100 1.29 0.41 -2.19
CA LYS A 100 2.30 0.44 -3.25
C LYS A 100 1.79 1.24 -4.44
N VAL A 101 2.69 2.01 -5.06
CA VAL A 101 2.42 2.76 -6.30
C VAL A 101 3.36 2.32 -7.41
N THR A 102 2.95 2.53 -8.66
CA THR A 102 3.67 2.09 -9.87
C THR A 102 5.06 2.71 -10.04
N ASN A 103 5.27 3.93 -9.53
CA ASN A 103 6.53 4.65 -9.68
C ASN A 103 7.13 5.00 -8.33
N ALA A 104 8.35 4.55 -8.10
CA ALA A 104 9.08 4.85 -6.87
C ALA A 104 9.68 6.26 -6.89
N VAL A 105 9.66 6.90 -5.72
CA VAL A 105 10.41 8.12 -5.38
C VAL A 105 11.28 7.78 -4.18
N SER A 106 12.41 8.45 -4.02
CA SER A 106 13.24 8.27 -2.82
C SER A 106 12.42 8.52 -1.57
N PRO A 107 12.33 7.53 -0.65
CA PRO A 107 11.46 7.63 0.51
C PRO A 107 12.00 8.59 1.56
N ILE A 108 11.13 9.07 2.43
CA ILE A 108 11.52 9.74 3.65
C ILE A 108 12.04 8.72 4.67
N THR A 109 13.06 9.10 5.41
CA THR A 109 13.54 8.28 6.54
C THR A 109 12.59 8.40 7.72
N VAL A 110 12.21 7.27 8.29
CA VAL A 110 11.38 7.21 9.50
C VAL A 110 12.23 7.49 10.72
N ALA A 111 11.72 8.29 11.66
CA ALA A 111 12.39 8.55 12.92
C ALA A 111 12.40 7.29 13.80
N GLU A 112 13.56 6.94 14.33
CA GLU A 112 13.71 5.78 15.23
C GLU A 112 13.20 6.08 16.65
N LYS A 113 13.24 7.34 17.04
CA LYS A 113 12.89 7.81 18.39
C LYS A 113 11.56 8.54 18.41
N GLU A 114 10.94 8.56 19.57
CA GLU A 114 9.74 9.33 19.86
C GLU A 114 9.93 10.81 19.57
N ALA A 115 8.87 11.47 19.11
CA ALA A 115 8.87 12.92 18.98
C ALA A 115 8.75 13.56 20.36
N THR A 116 9.63 14.51 20.63
CA THR A 116 9.58 15.35 21.81
C THR A 116 9.76 16.81 21.39
N GLY A 117 8.93 17.71 21.93
CA GLY A 117 9.04 19.14 21.66
C GLY A 117 8.56 19.54 20.26
N LYS A 118 9.41 20.26 19.52
CA LYS A 118 9.06 20.88 18.25
C LYS A 118 9.23 19.94 17.06
N VAL A 119 8.21 19.87 16.23
CA VAL A 119 8.18 19.14 14.95
C VAL A 119 7.57 20.02 13.85
N PHE A 120 7.54 19.57 12.60
CA PHE A 120 7.10 20.38 11.48
C PHE A 120 6.16 19.56 10.58
N ALA A 121 4.96 20.05 10.35
CA ALA A 121 4.12 19.56 9.25
C ALA A 121 4.64 20.17 7.94
N VAL A 122 4.81 19.36 6.88
CA VAL A 122 5.35 19.79 5.59
C VAL A 122 4.30 19.61 4.51
N SER A 123 3.88 20.71 3.86
CA SER A 123 2.82 20.69 2.86
C SER A 123 3.24 20.02 1.55
N TYR A 124 2.25 19.48 0.82
CA TYR A 124 2.43 19.11 -0.57
C TYR A 124 2.61 20.36 -1.44
N SER A 125 3.56 20.31 -2.36
CA SER A 125 3.70 21.35 -3.40
C SER A 125 4.57 20.87 -4.55
N THR A 126 4.17 21.15 -5.77
CA THR A 126 4.98 20.96 -6.99
C THR A 126 6.00 22.10 -7.21
N LYS A 127 5.96 23.14 -6.39
CA LYS A 127 6.88 24.29 -6.49
C LYS A 127 7.75 24.43 -5.25
N ARG A 128 7.17 24.92 -4.16
CA ARG A 128 7.86 25.12 -2.88
C ARG A 128 6.96 24.66 -1.75
N PRO A 129 7.33 23.58 -1.04
CA PRO A 129 6.61 23.16 0.16
C PRO A 129 6.74 24.23 1.24
N SER A 130 5.69 24.40 2.02
CA SER A 130 5.68 25.18 3.27
C SER A 130 5.82 24.25 4.47
N ALA A 131 6.16 24.82 5.62
CA ALA A 131 6.18 24.07 6.86
C ALA A 131 5.50 24.87 7.98
N LYS A 132 4.70 24.16 8.77
CA LYS A 132 4.09 24.67 10.00
C LYS A 132 4.74 23.98 11.19
N ALA A 133 5.27 24.76 12.11
CA ALA A 133 5.78 24.24 13.38
C ALA A 133 4.63 23.77 14.26
N LEU A 134 4.79 22.60 14.86
CA LEU A 134 3.90 22.00 15.83
C LEU A 134 4.67 21.64 17.10
N THR A 135 3.98 21.66 18.23
CA THR A 135 4.54 21.29 19.53
C THR A 135 3.74 20.13 20.11
N VAL A 136 4.42 19.05 20.46
CA VAL A 136 3.77 17.90 21.11
C VAL A 136 3.17 18.34 22.44
N LYS A 137 1.84 18.27 22.55
CA LYS A 137 1.06 18.56 23.75
C LYS A 137 1.03 17.36 24.68
N THR A 138 0.62 16.22 24.13
CA THR A 138 0.60 14.94 24.85
C THR A 138 1.06 13.83 23.91
N SER A 139 1.59 12.77 24.52
CA SER A 139 1.97 11.54 23.82
C SER A 139 1.51 10.36 24.66
N GLU A 140 0.64 9.54 24.08
CA GLU A 140 0.10 8.33 24.72
C GLU A 140 0.63 7.11 24.01
N LYS A 141 1.05 6.08 24.78
CA LYS A 141 1.54 4.83 24.19
C LYS A 141 0.39 3.90 23.79
N PHE A 142 0.55 3.26 22.65
CA PHE A 142 -0.27 2.13 22.24
C PHE A 142 0.62 0.94 21.82
N LEU A 143 0.12 -0.26 22.05
CA LEU A 143 0.88 -1.50 21.89
C LEU A 143 2.25 -1.45 22.59
N ASP A 144 2.35 -0.76 23.73
CA ASP A 144 3.53 -0.56 24.58
C ASP A 144 4.77 0.02 23.90
N LYS A 145 4.72 0.26 22.58
CA LYS A 145 5.87 0.62 21.76
C LYS A 145 5.70 1.92 20.98
N TYR A 146 4.50 2.20 20.48
CA TYR A 146 4.21 3.30 19.58
C TYR A 146 3.51 4.43 20.32
N ASN A 147 3.53 5.63 19.73
CA ASN A 147 2.94 6.81 20.32
C ASN A 147 1.79 7.35 19.48
N TYR A 148 0.78 7.83 20.17
CA TYR A 148 -0.28 8.67 19.64
C TYR A 148 -0.04 10.09 20.12
N TYR A 149 0.24 10.98 19.17
CA TYR A 149 0.60 12.37 19.48
C TYR A 149 -0.60 13.30 19.35
N VAL A 150 -0.70 14.26 20.25
CA VAL A 150 -1.62 15.41 20.16
C VAL A 150 -0.79 16.67 20.15
N PHE A 151 -1.13 17.64 19.30
CA PHE A 151 -0.40 18.89 19.12
C PHE A 151 -1.20 20.08 19.62
N ASN A 152 -0.50 21.17 19.97
CA ASN A 152 -1.11 22.38 20.51
C ASN A 152 -1.69 23.31 19.44
N GLU A 153 -1.10 23.28 18.23
CA GLU A 153 -1.36 24.26 17.20
C GLU A 153 -2.52 23.85 16.31
N GLU A 154 -3.28 24.81 15.84
CA GLU A 154 -4.19 24.66 14.71
C GLU A 154 -3.40 24.70 13.40
N ILE A 155 -3.86 23.95 12.41
CA ILE A 155 -3.25 23.84 11.09
C ILE A 155 -4.34 23.90 10.00
N SER A 156 -4.04 24.51 8.85
CA SER A 156 -4.97 24.55 7.73
C SER A 156 -5.20 23.19 7.11
N ASP A 157 -6.34 23.00 6.45
CA ASP A 157 -6.74 21.72 5.83
C ASP A 157 -5.79 21.26 4.73
N GLU A 158 -5.03 22.19 4.13
CA GLU A 158 -4.00 21.87 3.13
C GLU A 158 -2.89 20.94 3.64
N PHE A 159 -2.73 20.82 4.96
CA PHE A 159 -1.77 19.92 5.58
C PHE A 159 -2.34 18.54 5.92
N GLU A 160 -3.63 18.30 5.75
CA GLU A 160 -4.24 17.02 6.12
C GLU A 160 -3.62 15.87 5.32
N GLY A 161 -3.16 14.81 6.02
CA GLY A 161 -2.42 13.70 5.44
C GLY A 161 -0.95 13.99 5.11
N CYS A 162 -0.49 15.24 5.23
CA CYS A 162 0.91 15.61 5.03
C CYS A 162 1.81 15.10 6.16
N PRO A 163 3.10 14.85 5.89
CA PRO A 163 4.03 14.35 6.89
C PRO A 163 4.32 15.37 8.00
N ILE A 164 4.45 14.87 9.21
CA ILE A 164 5.06 15.55 10.35
C ILE A 164 6.48 15.02 10.48
N VAL A 165 7.47 15.91 10.49
CA VAL A 165 8.88 15.55 10.58
C VAL A 165 9.55 16.22 11.77
N ASN A 166 10.62 15.59 12.28
CA ASN A 166 11.48 16.19 13.30
C ASN A 166 12.44 17.23 12.68
N GLU A 167 13.26 17.88 13.50
CA GLU A 167 14.25 18.87 13.06
C GLU A 167 15.28 18.34 12.06
N SER A 168 15.50 17.03 12.02
CA SER A 168 16.38 16.36 11.05
C SER A 168 15.66 15.97 9.75
N GLY A 169 14.36 16.24 9.63
CA GLY A 169 13.54 15.89 8.46
C GLY A 169 13.12 14.42 8.41
N MET A 170 13.24 13.69 9.51
CA MET A 170 12.77 12.31 9.62
C MET A 170 11.29 12.27 9.98
N LEU A 171 10.55 11.35 9.40
CA LEU A 171 9.11 11.18 9.55
C LEU A 171 8.74 10.74 10.96
N ILE A 172 7.82 11.47 11.58
CA ILE A 172 7.20 11.16 12.88
C ILE A 172 5.82 10.52 12.68
N GLY A 173 5.04 11.02 11.72
CA GLY A 173 3.70 10.57 11.40
C GLY A 173 3.05 11.44 10.35
N LEU A 174 1.73 11.35 10.21
CA LEU A 174 0.93 12.17 9.31
C LEU A 174 0.05 13.13 10.11
N VAL A 175 -0.25 14.28 9.54
CA VAL A 175 -1.26 15.20 10.07
C VAL A 175 -2.63 14.56 9.96
N GLN A 176 -3.28 14.35 11.08
CA GLN A 176 -4.66 13.85 11.19
C GLN A 176 -5.46 14.77 12.10
N ARG A 177 -6.79 14.74 12.00
CA ARG A 177 -7.70 15.47 12.90
C ARG A 177 -8.49 14.51 13.75
N SER A 178 -8.54 14.79 15.05
CA SER A 178 -9.45 14.10 15.94
C SER A 178 -10.91 14.45 15.60
N LYS A 179 -11.72 13.43 15.39
CA LYS A 179 -13.17 13.62 15.16
C LYS A 179 -13.91 14.12 16.41
N ALA A 180 -13.35 13.89 17.59
CA ALA A 180 -13.96 14.22 18.86
C ALA A 180 -13.63 15.65 19.34
N SER A 181 -12.35 16.07 19.20
CA SER A 181 -11.86 17.33 19.75
C SER A 181 -11.38 18.33 18.70
N TYR A 182 -11.30 17.91 17.43
CA TYR A 182 -10.69 18.68 16.33
C TYR A 182 -9.19 18.99 16.52
N ASP A 183 -8.56 18.46 17.59
CA ASP A 183 -7.12 18.59 17.78
C ASP A 183 -6.35 17.99 16.61
N ILE A 184 -5.18 18.52 16.32
CA ILE A 184 -4.23 17.89 15.42
C ILE A 184 -3.59 16.72 16.14
N ILE A 185 -3.67 15.56 15.52
CA ILE A 185 -3.17 14.30 16.05
C ILE A 185 -2.25 13.63 15.03
N SER A 186 -1.49 12.66 15.48
CA SER A 186 -0.69 11.79 14.58
C SER A 186 -0.43 10.45 15.21
N THR A 187 -0.56 9.41 14.42
CA THR A 187 -0.10 8.06 14.75
C THR A 187 1.40 7.96 14.43
N ASP A 188 2.15 7.36 15.36
CA ASP A 188 3.58 7.11 15.21
C ASP A 188 3.90 6.39 13.91
N SER A 189 4.75 6.98 13.08
CA SER A 189 5.13 6.43 11.79
C SER A 189 5.82 5.06 11.87
N ARG A 190 6.45 4.71 12.97
CA ARG A 190 7.07 3.40 13.19
C ARG A 190 6.05 2.25 13.15
N TYR A 191 4.77 2.56 13.47
CA TYR A 191 3.69 1.57 13.50
C TYR A 191 3.39 0.97 12.12
N TYR A 192 3.53 1.71 11.03
CA TYR A 192 3.14 1.15 9.74
C TYR A 192 4.08 0.07 9.19
N SER A 193 5.25 -0.11 9.80
CA SER A 193 6.06 -1.31 9.55
C SER A 193 5.37 -2.60 9.98
N GLN A 194 4.37 -2.51 10.87
CA GLN A 194 3.53 -3.64 11.32
C GLN A 194 2.35 -3.90 10.38
N LEU A 195 2.03 -2.95 9.50
CA LEU A 195 0.98 -3.12 8.52
C LEU A 195 1.51 -3.98 7.38
N ALA A 196 1.03 -5.22 7.31
CA ALA A 196 1.41 -6.19 6.31
C ALA A 196 0.21 -7.07 5.93
N THR A 197 0.23 -7.62 4.73
CA THR A 197 -0.73 -8.62 4.27
C THR A 197 -0.39 -10.01 4.80
N THR A 198 -1.44 -10.81 4.94
CA THR A 198 -1.39 -12.26 5.22
C THR A 198 -2.15 -13.00 4.13
N GLY A 199 -2.09 -14.32 4.12
CA GLY A 199 -2.86 -15.14 3.18
C GLY A 199 -4.38 -14.93 3.26
N LEU A 200 -4.88 -14.43 4.38
CA LEU A 200 -6.31 -14.16 4.62
C LEU A 200 -6.71 -12.69 4.44
N SER A 201 -5.78 -11.80 4.06
CA SER A 201 -6.06 -10.35 3.97
C SER A 201 -7.22 -10.01 3.03
N SER A 202 -7.43 -10.76 1.94
CA SER A 202 -8.57 -10.55 1.05
C SER A 202 -9.94 -10.76 1.74
N HIS A 203 -9.96 -11.45 2.88
CA HIS A 203 -11.16 -11.73 3.70
C HIS A 203 -11.24 -10.86 4.95
N ASP A 204 -10.20 -10.10 5.27
CA ASP A 204 -10.18 -9.15 6.38
C ASP A 204 -11.18 -8.01 6.14
N GLN A 205 -11.90 -7.61 7.19
CA GLN A 205 -12.91 -6.54 7.12
C GLN A 205 -12.33 -5.20 6.66
N VAL A 206 -11.08 -4.88 7.02
CA VAL A 206 -10.41 -3.64 6.63
C VAL A 206 -10.18 -3.63 5.12
N PHE A 207 -9.63 -4.72 4.55
CA PHE A 207 -9.40 -4.83 3.11
C PHE A 207 -10.70 -4.88 2.29
N ARG A 208 -11.80 -5.41 2.86
CA ARG A 208 -13.13 -5.40 2.21
C ARG A 208 -13.76 -4.01 2.08
N LYS A 209 -13.27 -3.02 2.82
CA LYS A 209 -13.76 -1.64 2.73
C LYS A 209 -13.24 -0.89 1.51
N THR A 210 -12.27 -1.44 0.80
CA THR A 210 -11.73 -0.86 -0.45
C THR A 210 -11.83 -1.86 -1.59
N GLY A 211 -11.99 -1.37 -2.82
CA GLY A 211 -11.93 -2.18 -4.03
C GLY A 211 -10.52 -2.30 -4.61
N ILE A 212 -9.51 -1.71 -3.94
CA ILE A 212 -8.10 -1.85 -4.32
C ILE A 212 -7.57 -3.15 -3.71
N ARG A 213 -6.93 -3.98 -4.53
CA ARG A 213 -6.45 -5.30 -4.10
C ARG A 213 -5.39 -5.22 -3.00
N ALA A 214 -5.31 -6.28 -2.18
CA ALA A 214 -4.21 -6.47 -1.26
C ALA A 214 -2.92 -6.85 -2.00
N THR A 215 -1.78 -6.38 -1.52
CA THR A 215 -0.45 -6.83 -1.98
C THR A 215 -0.24 -8.29 -1.58
N LEU A 216 0.44 -9.07 -2.40
CA LEU A 216 0.85 -10.43 -1.99
C LEU A 216 1.76 -10.37 -0.75
N PRO A 217 1.56 -11.25 0.23
CA PRO A 217 2.50 -11.42 1.33
C PRO A 217 3.91 -11.73 0.84
N LYS A 218 4.92 -11.31 1.60
CA LYS A 218 6.33 -11.64 1.28
C LYS A 218 6.67 -13.11 1.57
N ASP A 219 5.97 -13.72 2.52
CA ASP A 219 6.09 -15.13 2.84
C ASP A 219 5.42 -15.99 1.77
N HIS A 220 6.10 -17.01 1.27
CA HIS A 220 5.65 -17.86 0.18
C HIS A 220 4.35 -18.60 0.50
N ASP A 221 4.27 -19.21 1.69
CA ASP A 221 3.08 -19.98 2.08
C ASP A 221 1.86 -19.08 2.25
N GLN A 222 2.06 -17.87 2.79
CA GLN A 222 0.99 -16.87 2.91
C GLN A 222 0.56 -16.34 1.53
N ALA A 223 1.50 -16.14 0.60
CA ALA A 223 1.17 -15.73 -0.77
C ALA A 223 0.38 -16.82 -1.51
N ARG A 224 0.79 -18.07 -1.35
CA ARG A 224 0.07 -19.25 -1.87
C ARG A 224 -1.32 -19.36 -1.29
N LEU A 225 -1.48 -19.20 0.03
CA LEU A 225 -2.79 -19.19 0.67
C LEU A 225 -3.69 -18.07 0.09
N MET A 226 -3.16 -16.87 -0.12
CA MET A 226 -3.92 -15.78 -0.76
C MET A 226 -4.40 -16.14 -2.16
N LEU A 227 -3.60 -16.82 -2.97
CA LEU A 227 -4.03 -17.33 -4.30
C LEU A 227 -5.17 -18.34 -4.19
N MET A 228 -5.12 -19.23 -3.18
CA MET A 228 -6.18 -20.21 -2.96
C MET A 228 -7.52 -19.56 -2.60
N MET A 229 -7.51 -18.35 -2.05
CA MET A 229 -8.71 -17.60 -1.68
C MET A 229 -9.37 -16.86 -2.86
N ILE A 230 -8.73 -16.82 -4.03
CA ILE A 230 -9.32 -16.23 -5.25
C ILE A 230 -10.46 -17.13 -5.75
N ASN A 231 -11.65 -16.56 -5.94
CA ASN A 231 -12.85 -17.27 -6.36
C ASN A 231 -13.69 -16.42 -7.33
N ALA A 232 -14.85 -16.95 -7.75
CA ALA A 232 -15.77 -16.29 -8.68
C ALA A 232 -16.22 -14.90 -8.26
N GLY A 233 -16.30 -14.63 -6.97
CA GLY A 233 -16.67 -13.32 -6.40
C GLY A 233 -15.53 -12.31 -6.37
N THR A 234 -14.28 -12.73 -6.65
CA THR A 234 -13.14 -11.81 -6.70
C THR A 234 -13.24 -10.94 -7.96
N ASP A 235 -12.99 -9.65 -7.83
CA ASP A 235 -12.90 -8.73 -8.98
C ASP A 235 -11.88 -9.27 -10.00
N SER A 236 -12.28 -9.35 -11.27
CA SER A 236 -11.50 -10.03 -12.32
C SER A 236 -10.12 -9.41 -12.52
N LEU A 237 -10.02 -8.07 -12.48
CA LEU A 237 -8.75 -7.39 -12.65
C LEU A 237 -7.84 -7.64 -11.44
N ASN A 238 -8.40 -7.57 -10.24
CA ASN A 238 -7.68 -7.84 -9.00
C ASN A 238 -7.17 -9.28 -8.94
N ALA A 239 -8.00 -10.28 -9.33
CA ALA A 239 -7.62 -11.68 -9.40
C ALA A 239 -6.45 -11.90 -10.36
N VAL A 240 -6.60 -11.45 -11.59
CA VAL A 240 -5.57 -11.62 -12.64
C VAL A 240 -4.26 -10.93 -12.24
N ASN A 241 -4.32 -9.73 -11.71
CA ASN A 241 -3.12 -9.02 -11.28
C ASN A 241 -2.42 -9.71 -10.10
N SER A 242 -3.17 -10.22 -9.11
CA SER A 242 -2.58 -10.97 -7.98
C SER A 242 -1.90 -12.25 -8.44
N ILE A 243 -2.52 -12.99 -9.37
CA ILE A 243 -1.94 -14.21 -9.96
C ILE A 243 -0.67 -13.87 -10.74
N LYS A 244 -0.68 -12.81 -11.56
CA LYS A 244 0.49 -12.37 -12.32
C LYS A 244 1.64 -11.90 -11.42
N ASP A 245 1.33 -11.20 -10.33
CA ASP A 245 2.35 -10.79 -9.36
C ASP A 245 3.00 -12.01 -8.70
N TYR A 246 2.20 -13.02 -8.34
CA TYR A 246 2.74 -14.28 -7.82
C TYR A 246 3.65 -14.96 -8.84
N GLN A 247 3.20 -15.11 -10.09
CA GLN A 247 3.99 -15.71 -11.16
C GLN A 247 5.32 -14.96 -11.40
N LYS A 248 5.32 -13.63 -11.26
CA LYS A 248 6.54 -12.83 -11.40
C LYS A 248 7.54 -13.09 -10.26
N ILE A 249 7.05 -13.30 -9.03
CA ILE A 249 7.89 -13.55 -7.85
C ILE A 249 8.36 -15.01 -7.82
N TYR A 250 7.46 -15.94 -8.19
CA TYR A 250 7.69 -17.40 -8.17
C TYR A 250 7.49 -18.02 -9.58
N PRO A 251 8.35 -17.73 -10.56
CA PRO A 251 8.11 -18.05 -11.96
C PRO A 251 8.14 -19.55 -12.28
N THR A 252 8.70 -20.38 -11.39
CA THR A 252 8.78 -21.84 -11.55
C THR A 252 7.73 -22.61 -10.75
N ASP A 253 6.82 -21.89 -10.07
CA ASP A 253 5.80 -22.47 -9.21
C ASP A 253 4.51 -22.71 -10.03
N ILE A 254 3.93 -23.91 -9.90
CA ILE A 254 2.68 -24.31 -10.55
C ILE A 254 1.46 -23.53 -10.04
N ASP A 255 1.51 -23.01 -8.80
CA ASP A 255 0.35 -22.44 -8.11
C ASP A 255 -0.28 -21.26 -8.84
N SER A 256 0.52 -20.43 -9.56
CA SER A 256 -0.02 -19.33 -10.37
C SER A 256 -0.88 -19.81 -11.53
N TYR A 257 -0.45 -20.86 -12.21
CA TYR A 257 -1.19 -21.46 -13.31
C TYR A 257 -2.44 -22.17 -12.81
N SER A 258 -2.33 -22.95 -11.75
CA SER A 258 -3.44 -23.57 -11.04
C SER A 258 -4.48 -22.54 -10.58
N ALA A 259 -4.05 -21.44 -9.98
CA ALA A 259 -4.95 -20.37 -9.54
C ALA A 259 -5.67 -19.72 -10.72
N MET A 260 -4.97 -19.48 -11.85
CA MET A 260 -5.59 -18.93 -13.05
C MET A 260 -6.64 -19.90 -13.62
N ALA A 261 -6.31 -21.17 -13.74
CA ALA A 261 -7.24 -22.19 -14.24
C ALA A 261 -8.50 -22.27 -13.34
N ARG A 262 -8.34 -22.39 -12.00
CA ARG A 262 -9.47 -22.40 -11.06
C ARG A 262 -10.32 -21.13 -11.15
N PHE A 263 -9.70 -19.97 -11.27
CA PHE A 263 -10.41 -18.69 -11.41
C PHE A 263 -11.25 -18.68 -12.70
N GLN A 264 -10.69 -19.12 -13.84
CA GLN A 264 -11.40 -19.19 -15.12
C GLN A 264 -12.55 -20.23 -15.06
N LEU A 265 -12.32 -21.39 -14.46
CA LEU A 265 -13.36 -22.41 -14.25
C LEU A 265 -14.52 -21.88 -13.41
N SER A 266 -14.22 -21.15 -12.32
CA SER A 266 -15.26 -20.55 -11.45
C SER A 266 -16.16 -19.54 -12.20
N ARG A 267 -15.73 -19.09 -13.37
CA ARG A 267 -16.47 -18.19 -14.28
C ARG A 267 -17.03 -18.88 -15.53
N GLY A 268 -16.92 -20.20 -15.59
CA GLY A 268 -17.39 -21.00 -16.74
C GLY A 268 -16.48 -20.96 -17.96
N ASN A 269 -15.27 -20.42 -17.86
CA ASN A 269 -14.34 -20.26 -18.99
C ASN A 269 -13.38 -21.44 -19.11
N ILE A 270 -13.88 -22.62 -19.51
CA ILE A 270 -13.08 -23.85 -19.61
C ILE A 270 -11.91 -23.69 -20.58
N GLU A 271 -12.10 -23.04 -21.73
CA GLU A 271 -11.03 -22.82 -22.70
C GLU A 271 -9.85 -22.00 -22.11
N SER A 272 -10.15 -20.94 -21.39
CA SER A 272 -9.11 -20.14 -20.70
C SER A 272 -8.42 -20.92 -19.57
N ALA A 273 -9.13 -21.82 -18.90
CA ALA A 273 -8.54 -22.70 -17.91
C ALA A 273 -7.60 -23.73 -18.55
N THR A 274 -8.00 -24.33 -19.68
CA THR A 274 -7.15 -25.21 -20.49
C THR A 274 -5.88 -24.53 -20.92
N MET A 275 -5.97 -23.31 -21.47
CA MET A 275 -4.82 -22.53 -21.90
C MET A 275 -3.85 -22.24 -20.73
N ALA A 276 -4.38 -21.97 -19.53
CA ALA A 276 -3.54 -21.73 -18.36
C ALA A 276 -2.71 -22.98 -17.98
N MET A 277 -3.30 -24.17 -18.07
CA MET A 277 -2.60 -25.42 -17.76
C MET A 277 -1.63 -25.84 -18.87
N GLU A 278 -1.98 -25.62 -20.13
CA GLU A 278 -1.07 -25.82 -21.28
C GLU A 278 0.15 -24.89 -21.20
N ASP A 279 -0.07 -23.64 -20.78
CA ASP A 279 1.03 -22.70 -20.51
C ASP A 279 1.93 -23.18 -19.36
N ALA A 280 1.37 -23.81 -18.31
CA ALA A 280 2.16 -24.44 -17.26
C ALA A 280 3.04 -25.57 -17.82
N ILE A 281 2.46 -26.48 -18.60
CA ILE A 281 3.19 -27.59 -19.25
C ILE A 281 4.29 -27.03 -20.16
N LYS A 282 4.04 -25.96 -20.88
CA LYS A 282 5.02 -25.35 -21.79
C LYS A 282 6.18 -24.68 -21.04
N ASN A 283 5.89 -23.91 -19.99
CA ASN A 283 6.82 -22.96 -19.40
C ASN A 283 7.54 -23.49 -18.14
N LEU A 284 6.92 -24.39 -17.38
CA LEU A 284 7.53 -24.91 -16.15
C LEU A 284 8.62 -25.94 -16.43
N PRO A 285 9.68 -26.00 -15.62
CA PRO A 285 10.74 -26.99 -15.77
C PRO A 285 10.26 -28.41 -15.39
N ASN A 286 9.40 -28.54 -14.37
CA ASN A 286 8.82 -29.81 -13.92
C ASN A 286 7.52 -30.11 -14.68
N LYS A 287 7.64 -30.85 -15.77
CA LYS A 287 6.50 -31.24 -16.63
C LYS A 287 5.56 -32.21 -15.93
N ASP A 288 6.11 -33.15 -15.18
CA ASP A 288 5.31 -34.17 -14.49
C ASP A 288 4.38 -33.55 -13.45
N GLU A 289 4.84 -32.54 -12.74
CA GLU A 289 4.02 -31.77 -11.82
C GLU A 289 2.91 -31.00 -12.55
N ALA A 290 3.24 -30.40 -13.70
CA ALA A 290 2.25 -29.65 -14.51
C ALA A 290 1.16 -30.58 -15.06
N TYR A 291 1.51 -31.74 -15.62
CA TYR A 291 0.55 -32.71 -16.06
C TYR A 291 -0.30 -33.28 -14.93
N SER A 292 0.33 -33.63 -13.79
CA SER A 292 -0.38 -34.11 -12.61
C SER A 292 -1.39 -33.11 -12.05
N GLU A 293 -1.01 -31.82 -11.99
CA GLU A 293 -1.92 -30.77 -11.53
C GLU A 293 -3.06 -30.54 -12.53
N TYR A 294 -2.77 -30.60 -13.83
CA TYR A 294 -3.80 -30.48 -14.87
C TYR A 294 -4.81 -31.63 -14.76
N ALA A 295 -4.34 -32.88 -14.67
CA ALA A 295 -5.19 -34.04 -14.47
C ALA A 295 -6.09 -33.90 -13.22
N LYS A 296 -5.54 -33.43 -12.08
CA LYS A 296 -6.32 -33.22 -10.86
C LYS A 296 -7.44 -32.19 -11.06
N GLN A 297 -7.18 -31.09 -11.76
CA GLN A 297 -8.20 -30.08 -12.02
C GLN A 297 -9.28 -30.60 -12.97
N ILE A 298 -8.91 -31.30 -14.02
CA ILE A 298 -9.86 -31.97 -14.95
C ILE A 298 -10.74 -32.95 -14.17
N TYR A 299 -10.12 -33.83 -13.36
CA TYR A 299 -10.83 -34.79 -12.54
C TYR A 299 -11.82 -34.13 -11.57
N GLY A 300 -11.42 -33.04 -10.91
CA GLY A 300 -12.28 -32.28 -10.03
C GLY A 300 -13.53 -31.73 -10.74
N VAL A 301 -13.37 -31.19 -11.95
CA VAL A 301 -14.51 -30.70 -12.77
C VAL A 301 -15.38 -31.84 -13.26
N ALA A 302 -14.78 -32.92 -13.81
CA ALA A 302 -15.51 -34.08 -14.31
C ALA A 302 -16.34 -34.78 -13.20
N THR A 303 -15.85 -34.74 -11.93
CA THR A 303 -16.60 -35.27 -10.77
C THR A 303 -17.85 -34.47 -10.44
N VAL A 304 -17.78 -33.13 -10.59
CA VAL A 304 -18.89 -32.23 -10.21
C VAL A 304 -19.88 -32.01 -11.34
N LEU A 305 -19.42 -32.04 -12.59
CA LEU A 305 -20.20 -31.78 -13.82
C LEU A 305 -20.05 -32.89 -14.86
N PRO A 306 -20.31 -34.16 -14.51
CA PRO A 306 -19.99 -35.30 -15.39
C PRO A 306 -20.77 -35.29 -16.72
N ASP A 307 -22.00 -34.74 -16.73
CA ASP A 307 -22.93 -34.81 -17.86
C ASP A 307 -23.14 -33.49 -18.59
N SER A 308 -22.27 -32.49 -18.36
CA SER A 308 -22.39 -31.21 -19.06
C SER A 308 -21.95 -31.35 -20.50
N ILE A 309 -22.88 -31.12 -21.44
CA ILE A 309 -22.65 -31.19 -22.90
C ILE A 309 -21.51 -30.26 -23.35
N GLU A 310 -21.28 -29.19 -22.60
CA GLU A 310 -20.22 -28.19 -22.86
C GLU A 310 -18.92 -28.50 -22.12
N ASN A 311 -18.92 -29.51 -21.21
CA ASN A 311 -17.74 -29.86 -20.44
C ASN A 311 -16.74 -30.64 -21.30
N LYS A 312 -15.66 -29.98 -21.69
CA LYS A 312 -14.52 -30.57 -22.41
C LYS A 312 -13.54 -31.28 -21.47
N TRP A 313 -13.69 -31.13 -20.15
CA TRP A 313 -12.85 -31.77 -19.16
C TRP A 313 -13.50 -33.03 -18.63
N THR A 314 -13.17 -34.15 -19.30
CA THR A 314 -13.69 -35.48 -19.01
C THR A 314 -12.69 -36.35 -18.27
N PHE A 315 -13.13 -37.45 -17.68
CA PHE A 315 -12.23 -38.42 -17.05
C PHE A 315 -11.19 -38.96 -18.01
N ASP A 316 -11.57 -39.25 -19.29
CA ASP A 316 -10.65 -39.74 -20.32
C ASP A 316 -9.53 -38.70 -20.57
N LEU A 317 -9.88 -37.40 -20.65
CA LEU A 317 -8.88 -36.34 -20.79
C LEU A 317 -7.97 -36.26 -19.58
N ALA A 318 -8.48 -36.51 -18.35
CA ALA A 318 -7.64 -36.50 -17.13
C ALA A 318 -6.62 -37.66 -17.18
N GLU A 319 -7.04 -38.86 -17.68
CA GLU A 319 -6.13 -40.00 -17.85
C GLU A 319 -5.06 -39.77 -18.93
N GLU A 320 -5.39 -39.03 -19.99
CA GLU A 320 -4.41 -38.63 -21.02
C GLU A 320 -3.29 -37.72 -20.51
N GLN A 321 -3.49 -37.01 -19.37
CA GLN A 321 -2.49 -36.11 -18.80
C GLN A 321 -1.53 -36.82 -17.82
N ILE A 322 -1.72 -38.08 -17.51
CA ILE A 322 -0.89 -38.89 -16.59
C ILE A 322 0.01 -39.81 -17.38
#